data_5f7bd9a32cc4915dca5abd357f70c621
#
_entry.id   5f7bd9a32cc4915dca5abd357f70c621
#
_cell.length_a   1.000
_cell.length_b   1.000
_cell.length_c   1.000
_cell.angle_alpha   90.00
_cell.angle_beta   90.00
_cell.angle_gamma   90.00
#
_symmetry.space_group_name_H-M   'P 1'
#
loop_
_entity.id
_entity.type
_entity.pdbx_description
1 polymer ?
#
loop_
_entity_poly.entity_id
_entity_poly.type
_entity_poly.pdbx_seq_one_letter_code
_entity_poly.pdbx_strand_id
1 'polypeptide(L)'
;MRNVTRRKFLASSVLAALYGVSGAGAAQRPGQQATPWRNWSGSVVANPAGRFSPSSEHQLADFLASTHGQLRPVGSGHSFTPLVPTEGHLLVLDQLTGLLSYDSSANTACFAAGTRLSDMGAPLARIG
;
A
#
# COMPACT_ATOMS: atom_id res chain seq x y z
N MET A 1 -4.64 19.89 19.71
CA MET A 1 -3.92 19.69 18.43
C MET A 1 -2.44 19.61 18.70
N ARG A 2 -1.85 18.43 18.63
CA ARG A 2 -0.42 18.24 18.87
C ARG A 2 0.28 18.05 17.52
N ASN A 3 1.09 19.03 17.13
CA ASN A 3 1.96 18.95 15.95
C ASN A 3 3.02 17.84 16.15
N VAL A 4 2.91 16.78 15.39
CA VAL A 4 3.98 15.75 15.31
C VAL A 4 4.97 16.20 14.25
N THR A 5 6.08 16.75 14.70
CA THR A 5 7.16 17.25 13.83
C THR A 5 7.99 16.07 13.32
N ARG A 6 8.18 15.99 12.00
CA ARG A 6 8.96 14.99 11.25
C ARG A 6 10.43 14.76 11.71
N ARG A 7 10.90 15.48 12.72
CA ARG A 7 12.32 15.48 13.15
C ARG A 7 12.69 14.51 14.28
N LYS A 8 11.77 13.68 14.79
CA LYS A 8 12.06 12.74 15.90
C LYS A 8 12.35 11.31 15.47
N PHE A 9 12.51 11.03 14.17
CA PHE A 9 12.77 9.68 13.67
C PHE A 9 14.27 9.34 13.44
N LEU A 10 15.18 10.24 13.78
CA LEU A 10 16.61 10.07 13.51
C LEU A 10 17.46 10.20 14.77
N ALA A 11 17.20 9.43 15.79
CA ALA A 11 18.14 9.31 16.89
C ALA A 11 17.93 8.01 17.65
N SER A 12 18.40 6.90 17.13
CA SER A 12 18.85 5.71 17.89
C SER A 12 19.30 4.62 16.91
N SER A 13 20.53 4.67 16.47
CA SER A 13 21.25 3.50 15.95
C SER A 13 22.73 3.81 15.81
N VAL A 14 23.45 3.70 16.90
CA VAL A 14 24.89 3.42 16.85
C VAL A 14 25.15 2.36 17.91
N LEU A 15 25.43 1.19 17.50
CA LEU A 15 26.39 0.21 17.96
C LEU A 15 25.88 -1.23 17.75
N ALA A 16 26.32 -1.89 16.70
CA ALA A 16 26.61 -3.33 16.73
C ALA A 16 27.57 -3.65 15.58
N ALA A 17 28.80 -3.81 15.94
CA ALA A 17 29.90 -4.20 15.06
C ALA A 17 29.88 -5.70 14.77
N LEU A 18 30.36 -6.05 13.55
CA LEU A 18 31.14 -7.24 13.21
C LEU A 18 30.58 -8.62 13.58
N TYR A 19 29.77 -9.19 12.69
CA TYR A 19 29.87 -10.61 12.36
C TYR A 19 29.58 -10.79 10.88
N GLY A 20 30.50 -11.48 10.19
CA GLY A 20 30.38 -11.84 8.78
C GLY A 20 29.10 -12.62 8.53
N VAL A 21 28.26 -12.10 7.66
CA VAL A 21 27.07 -12.80 7.18
C VAL A 21 27.34 -13.26 5.77
N SER A 22 27.63 -14.54 5.65
CA SER A 22 27.43 -15.31 4.44
C SER A 22 26.07 -15.01 3.87
N GLY A 23 25.98 -14.78 2.55
CA GLY A 23 24.75 -14.42 1.86
C GLY A 23 23.61 -15.39 2.17
N ALA A 24 22.71 -14.99 3.03
CA ALA A 24 21.40 -15.63 3.16
C ALA A 24 20.54 -15.06 2.03
N GLY A 25 20.37 -15.83 0.96
CA GLY A 25 19.33 -15.58 -0.02
C GLY A 25 18.01 -15.40 0.73
N ALA A 26 17.32 -14.28 0.49
CA ALA A 26 16.01 -14.03 1.05
C ALA A 26 15.10 -15.21 0.71
N ALA A 27 14.76 -16.03 1.70
CA ALA A 27 13.84 -17.13 1.54
C ALA A 27 12.49 -16.55 1.11
N GLN A 28 12.11 -16.77 -0.14
CA GLN A 28 10.81 -16.42 -0.68
C GLN A 28 9.75 -17.16 0.16
N ARG A 29 8.86 -16.42 0.79
CA ARG A 29 7.72 -16.99 1.52
C ARG A 29 6.84 -17.75 0.49
N PRO A 30 6.39 -18.98 0.81
CA PRO A 30 5.49 -19.72 -0.09
C PRO A 30 4.20 -18.91 -0.29
N GLY A 31 3.88 -18.58 -1.54
CA GLY A 31 2.67 -17.86 -1.92
C GLY A 31 2.87 -16.51 -2.62
N GLN A 32 4.06 -15.93 -2.61
CA GLN A 32 4.37 -14.71 -3.37
C GLN A 32 4.94 -15.09 -4.75
N GLN A 33 4.07 -15.44 -5.67
CA GLN A 33 4.47 -15.51 -7.07
C GLN A 33 4.67 -14.10 -7.60
N ALA A 34 5.85 -13.81 -8.14
CA ALA A 34 6.14 -12.61 -8.89
C ALA A 34 5.24 -12.58 -10.13
N THR A 35 4.10 -11.93 -10.02
CA THR A 35 3.17 -11.79 -11.15
C THR A 35 3.47 -10.47 -11.84
N PRO A 36 3.82 -10.49 -13.14
CA PRO A 36 4.02 -9.26 -13.90
C PRO A 36 2.82 -8.34 -13.75
N TRP A 37 3.10 -7.06 -13.46
CA TRP A 37 2.07 -6.03 -13.42
C TRP A 37 2.08 -5.25 -14.73
N ARG A 38 0.90 -4.90 -15.21
CA ARG A 38 0.71 -4.00 -16.35
C ARG A 38 -0.28 -2.92 -15.98
N ASN A 39 -0.07 -1.70 -16.50
CA ASN A 39 -1.10 -0.68 -16.43
C ASN A 39 -2.29 -1.07 -17.33
N TRP A 40 -3.40 -0.32 -17.24
CA TRP A 40 -4.64 -0.60 -18.00
C TRP A 40 -4.40 -0.70 -19.51
N SER A 41 -3.56 0.14 -20.09
CA SER A 41 -3.27 0.14 -21.53
C SER A 41 -2.22 -0.91 -21.94
N GLY A 42 -1.52 -1.53 -20.99
CA GLY A 42 -0.41 -2.43 -21.27
C GLY A 42 0.90 -1.75 -21.69
N SER A 43 0.91 -0.42 -21.76
CA SER A 43 2.09 0.35 -22.19
C SER A 43 3.19 0.41 -21.13
N VAL A 44 2.85 0.20 -19.86
CA VAL A 44 3.78 0.19 -18.73
C VAL A 44 3.73 -1.17 -18.05
N VAL A 45 4.89 -1.80 -17.90
CA VAL A 45 5.04 -3.15 -17.31
C VAL A 45 6.07 -3.09 -16.19
N ALA A 46 5.88 -3.90 -15.14
CA ALA A 46 6.84 -4.11 -14.08
C ALA A 46 6.81 -5.56 -13.60
N ASN A 47 7.93 -6.00 -13.03
CA ASN A 47 8.08 -7.32 -12.42
C ASN A 47 8.37 -7.15 -10.92
N PRO A 48 7.35 -6.81 -10.11
CA PRO A 48 7.54 -6.63 -8.68
C PRO A 48 7.93 -7.95 -8.01
N ALA A 49 8.73 -7.87 -6.94
CA ALA A 49 9.06 -9.03 -6.12
C ALA A 49 7.81 -9.68 -5.48
N GLY A 50 6.75 -8.89 -5.27
CA GLY A 50 5.48 -9.42 -4.80
C GLY A 50 4.34 -8.39 -4.88
N ARG A 51 3.12 -8.89 -4.70
CA ARG A 51 1.89 -8.09 -4.55
C ARG A 51 1.23 -8.46 -3.24
N PHE A 52 0.74 -7.46 -2.53
CA PHE A 52 0.05 -7.64 -1.27
C PHE A 52 -1.28 -6.90 -1.29
N SER A 53 -2.35 -7.60 -0.92
CA SER A 53 -3.70 -7.07 -0.81
C SER A 53 -4.23 -7.35 0.60
N PRO A 54 -4.08 -6.39 1.55
CA PRO A 54 -4.55 -6.56 2.93
C PRO A 54 -6.08 -6.53 3.00
N SER A 55 -6.65 -7.39 3.82
CA SER A 55 -8.08 -7.40 4.12
C SER A 55 -8.45 -6.58 5.36
N SER A 56 -7.45 -6.04 6.07
CA SER A 56 -7.64 -5.16 7.24
C SER A 56 -6.47 -4.19 7.39
N GLU A 57 -6.70 -3.09 8.11
CA GLU A 57 -5.66 -2.13 8.47
C GLU A 57 -4.56 -2.78 9.33
N HIS A 58 -4.91 -3.75 10.16
CA HIS A 58 -3.93 -4.50 10.97
C HIS A 58 -2.98 -5.29 10.07
N GLN A 59 -3.49 -6.02 9.08
CA GLN A 59 -2.65 -6.74 8.11
C GLN A 59 -1.77 -5.78 7.31
N LEU A 60 -2.29 -4.60 6.96
CA LEU A 60 -1.50 -3.57 6.30
C LEU A 60 -0.36 -3.09 7.19
N ALA A 61 -0.64 -2.79 8.47
CA ALA A 61 0.36 -2.34 9.43
C ALA A 61 1.46 -3.40 9.65
N ASP A 62 1.09 -4.67 9.83
CA ASP A 62 2.03 -5.77 10.00
C ASP A 62 2.93 -5.95 8.75
N PHE A 63 2.32 -5.85 7.57
CA PHE A 63 3.06 -5.92 6.31
C PHE A 63 4.06 -4.77 6.20
N LEU A 64 3.65 -3.54 6.49
CA LEU A 64 4.53 -2.36 6.46
C LEU A 64 5.67 -2.46 7.47
N ALA A 65 5.41 -3.00 8.66
CA ALA A 65 6.42 -3.19 9.70
C ALA A 65 7.47 -4.25 9.34
N SER A 66 7.07 -5.28 8.57
CA SER A 66 7.92 -6.43 8.22
C SER A 66 8.56 -6.32 6.83
N THR A 67 8.11 -5.37 5.99
CA THR A 67 8.57 -5.24 4.61
C THR A 67 9.68 -4.22 4.50
N HIS A 68 10.81 -4.65 3.92
CA HIS A 68 11.93 -3.78 3.61
C HIS A 68 12.01 -3.53 2.10
N GLY A 69 12.50 -2.35 1.72
CA GLY A 69 12.66 -1.99 0.32
C GLY A 69 11.52 -1.11 -0.21
N GLN A 70 11.45 -1.02 -1.53
CA GLN A 70 10.49 -0.14 -2.18
C GLN A 70 9.09 -0.74 -2.17
N LEU A 71 8.12 0.05 -1.74
CA LEU A 71 6.70 -0.26 -1.79
C LEU A 71 5.97 0.79 -2.65
N ARG A 72 5.13 0.33 -3.57
CA ARG A 72 4.31 1.18 -4.43
C ARG A 72 2.83 0.81 -4.29
N PRO A 73 1.98 1.70 -3.81
CA PRO A 73 0.54 1.50 -3.90
C PRO A 73 0.09 1.61 -5.35
N VAL A 74 -0.86 0.78 -5.73
CA VAL A 74 -1.44 0.77 -7.06
C VAL A 74 -2.97 0.70 -6.98
N GLY A 75 -3.64 1.56 -7.72
CA GLY A 75 -5.08 1.51 -7.94
C GLY A 75 -5.42 0.71 -9.21
N SER A 76 -6.34 1.25 -10.02
CA SER A 76 -6.79 0.60 -11.28
C SER A 76 -5.75 0.62 -12.41
N GLY A 77 -4.61 1.26 -12.21
CA GLY A 77 -3.51 1.28 -13.18
C GLY A 77 -3.77 2.13 -14.42
N HIS A 78 -4.58 3.16 -14.33
CA HIS A 78 -4.91 4.01 -15.48
C HIS A 78 -3.83 5.04 -15.84
N SER A 79 -2.81 5.21 -15.00
CA SER A 79 -1.69 6.13 -15.29
C SER A 79 -0.85 5.62 -16.45
N PHE A 80 -0.53 6.50 -17.39
CA PHE A 80 0.42 6.26 -18.46
C PHE A 80 1.85 6.62 -18.05
N THR A 81 2.00 7.40 -16.98
CA THR A 81 3.31 7.72 -16.42
C THR A 81 3.83 6.55 -15.58
N PRO A 82 5.10 6.15 -15.68
CA PRO A 82 5.66 5.00 -14.98
C PRO A 82 5.94 5.30 -13.50
N LEU A 83 4.90 5.68 -12.74
CA LEU A 83 4.99 5.97 -11.30
C LEU A 83 4.88 4.71 -10.44
N VAL A 84 4.19 3.68 -10.93
CA VAL A 84 3.92 2.43 -10.21
C VAL A 84 5.02 1.37 -10.37
N PRO A 85 5.71 1.25 -11.54
CA PRO A 85 6.73 0.24 -11.71
C PRO A 85 7.75 0.19 -10.58
N THR A 86 7.99 -1.01 -10.07
CA THR A 86 8.94 -1.29 -8.98
C THR A 86 9.46 -2.72 -9.10
N GLU A 87 10.69 -2.96 -8.65
CA GLU A 87 11.22 -4.29 -8.39
C GLU A 87 10.89 -4.77 -6.97
N GLY A 88 10.43 -3.86 -6.11
CA GLY A 88 9.96 -4.16 -4.75
C GLY A 88 8.54 -4.72 -4.73
N HIS A 89 7.71 -4.24 -3.80
CA HIS A 89 6.35 -4.76 -3.62
C HIS A 89 5.29 -3.79 -4.15
N LEU A 90 4.24 -4.33 -4.74
CA LEU A 90 3.00 -3.60 -5.02
C LEU A 90 1.99 -3.81 -3.90
N LEU A 91 1.40 -2.72 -3.44
CA LEU A 91 0.30 -2.72 -2.46
C LEU A 91 -1.01 -2.43 -3.19
N VAL A 92 -1.96 -3.35 -3.09
CA VAL A 92 -3.30 -3.23 -3.67
C VAL A 92 -4.31 -3.16 -2.52
N LEU A 93 -5.12 -2.10 -2.46
CA LEU A 93 -6.04 -1.87 -1.35
C LEU A 93 -7.49 -2.28 -1.67
N ASP A 94 -7.69 -3.13 -2.66
CA ASP A 94 -8.98 -3.53 -3.21
C ASP A 94 -9.90 -4.28 -2.22
N GLN A 95 -9.37 -4.75 -1.10
CA GLN A 95 -10.16 -5.34 -0.02
C GLN A 95 -10.52 -4.35 1.09
N LEU A 96 -9.89 -3.17 1.14
CA LEU A 96 -10.20 -2.10 2.10
C LEU A 96 -11.17 -1.12 1.46
N THR A 97 -12.45 -1.49 1.36
CA THR A 97 -13.48 -0.74 0.63
C THR A 97 -14.68 -0.44 1.51
N GLY A 98 -15.48 0.55 1.10
CA GLY A 98 -16.76 0.92 1.71
C GLY A 98 -16.75 2.27 2.41
N LEU A 99 -17.95 2.71 2.80
CA LEU A 99 -18.17 3.93 3.58
C LEU A 99 -17.78 3.66 5.04
N LEU A 100 -16.89 4.48 5.59
CA LEU A 100 -16.43 4.40 6.98
C LEU A 100 -17.24 5.31 7.90
N SER A 101 -17.50 6.53 7.48
CA SER A 101 -18.27 7.49 8.26
C SER A 101 -18.87 8.58 7.39
N TYR A 102 -19.91 9.25 7.91
CA TYR A 102 -20.55 10.41 7.31
C TYR A 102 -20.81 11.45 8.39
N ASP A 103 -20.47 12.69 8.09
CA ASP A 103 -20.79 13.86 8.89
C ASP A 103 -21.79 14.74 8.13
N SER A 104 -23.05 14.70 8.58
CA SER A 104 -24.13 15.48 7.95
C SER A 104 -23.98 16.99 8.17
N SER A 105 -23.32 17.42 9.24
CA SER A 105 -23.12 18.84 9.54
C SER A 105 -22.07 19.47 8.64
N ALA A 106 -21.03 18.72 8.31
CA ALA A 106 -19.96 19.13 7.39
C ALA A 106 -20.22 18.70 5.95
N ASN A 107 -21.26 17.89 5.70
CA ASN A 107 -21.56 17.27 4.42
C ASN A 107 -20.36 16.52 3.81
N THR A 108 -19.66 15.74 4.64
CA THR A 108 -18.48 14.98 4.25
C THR A 108 -18.65 13.49 4.52
N ALA A 109 -18.12 12.67 3.63
CA ALA A 109 -18.08 11.22 3.79
C ALA A 109 -16.65 10.71 3.72
N CYS A 110 -16.30 9.75 4.59
CA CYS A 110 -15.01 9.08 4.60
C CYS A 110 -15.18 7.67 4.05
N PHE A 111 -14.39 7.32 3.06
CA PHE A 111 -14.36 5.99 2.48
C PHE A 111 -13.01 5.31 2.71
N ALA A 112 -13.01 4.00 2.81
CA ALA A 112 -11.79 3.23 2.82
C ALA A 112 -11.02 3.40 1.51
N ALA A 113 -9.67 3.43 1.59
CA ALA A 113 -8.79 3.89 0.52
C ALA A 113 -8.84 3.04 -0.78
N GLY A 114 -9.32 1.81 -0.70
CA GLY A 114 -9.49 0.94 -1.87
C GLY A 114 -10.85 1.08 -2.56
N THR A 115 -11.75 1.95 -2.06
CA THR A 115 -13.08 2.14 -2.65
C THR A 115 -12.98 2.81 -4.02
N ARG A 116 -13.60 2.21 -5.01
CA ARG A 116 -13.66 2.80 -6.36
C ARG A 116 -14.67 3.95 -6.38
N LEU A 117 -14.42 4.97 -7.18
CA LEU A 117 -15.34 6.09 -7.34
C LEU A 117 -16.73 5.64 -7.81
N SER A 118 -16.81 4.63 -8.68
CA SER A 118 -18.06 4.02 -9.12
C SER A 118 -18.90 3.45 -7.98
N ASP A 119 -18.26 3.01 -6.89
CA ASP A 119 -18.90 2.31 -5.78
C ASP A 119 -19.33 3.27 -4.66
N MET A 120 -18.96 4.55 -4.76
CA MET A 120 -19.33 5.59 -3.78
C MET A 120 -20.75 6.10 -3.97
N GLY A 121 -21.31 6.06 -5.19
CA GLY A 121 -22.60 6.66 -5.51
C GLY A 121 -23.76 6.05 -4.72
N ALA A 122 -23.86 4.73 -4.66
CA ALA A 122 -24.97 4.07 -3.97
C ALA A 122 -24.97 4.29 -2.44
N PRO A 123 -23.84 4.22 -1.70
CA PRO A 123 -23.79 4.64 -0.31
C PRO A 123 -24.18 6.11 -0.09
N LEU A 124 -23.67 7.02 -0.93
CA LEU A 124 -23.96 8.45 -0.82
C LEU A 124 -25.44 8.74 -1.05
N ALA A 125 -26.08 8.10 -2.03
CA ALA A 125 -27.51 8.26 -2.29
C ALA A 125 -28.43 7.80 -1.14
N ARG A 126 -27.93 6.97 -0.22
CA ARG A 126 -28.70 6.50 0.96
C ARG A 126 -28.64 7.44 2.15
N ILE A 127 -27.64 8.29 2.18
CA ILE A 127 -27.39 9.20 3.32
C ILE A 127 -27.80 10.65 3.02
N GLY A 128 -28.30 10.95 1.82
CA GLY A 128 -28.83 12.26 1.37
C GLY A 128 -27.97 12.88 0.32
#